data_6eb153088691af5f8693914282c8bc5c
#
_entry.id   6eb153088691af5f8693914282c8bc5c
#
_cell.length_a   1.000
_cell.length_b   1.000
_cell.length_c   1.000
_cell.angle_alpha   90.00
_cell.angle_beta   90.00
_cell.angle_gamma   90.00
#
_symmetry.space_group_name_H-M   'P 1'
#
loop_
_entity.id
_entity.type
_entity.pdbx_description
1 polymer ?
#
loop_
_entity_poly.entity_id
_entity_poly.type
_entity_poly.pdbx_seq_one_letter_code
_entity_poly.pdbx_strand_id
1 'polypeptide(L)'
;DTEFTTQVPTGNGPDLIVMAHDKLGALVANGVVAPVDLGEAKSQFSDVAVKAVTYNGQTYGVPYAVESVALVRNDALTTDTPTTYDDLISSGKASGAEYPFIIQMGDKGDPYHFYAFQTSFGAPVFKTNSEGEYTAELAMNGSGGTEFANWLKAQGDAGIVSPSITGDIAKQKFLDGAAAYTVTGPWNVAAFRAAGMKVSVLPVPAAGSQAAQPFVGVQMFYQ
;
A
#
# COMPACT_ATOMS: atom_id res chain seq x y z
N ASP A 1 12.35 -5.21 -13.11
CA ASP A 1 11.30 -5.05 -14.16
C ASP A 1 11.93 -4.83 -15.52
N THR A 2 12.76 -3.81 -15.72
CA THR A 2 13.36 -3.45 -17.00
C THR A 2 14.22 -4.57 -17.56
N GLU A 3 15.01 -5.23 -16.73
CA GLU A 3 15.89 -6.33 -17.15
C GLU A 3 15.07 -7.53 -17.66
N PHE A 4 14.00 -7.91 -16.95
CA PHE A 4 13.11 -8.98 -17.39
C PHE A 4 12.49 -8.66 -18.76
N THR A 5 11.91 -7.46 -18.91
CA THR A 5 11.26 -7.02 -20.16
C THR A 5 12.21 -6.99 -21.35
N THR A 6 13.54 -6.78 -21.13
CA THR A 6 14.54 -6.77 -22.20
C THR A 6 15.15 -8.14 -22.48
N GLN A 7 15.25 -9.01 -21.48
CA GLN A 7 15.91 -10.32 -21.62
C GLN A 7 14.97 -11.41 -22.17
N VAL A 8 13.71 -11.42 -21.77
CA VAL A 8 12.75 -12.44 -22.22
C VAL A 8 12.62 -12.51 -23.74
N PRO A 9 12.46 -11.41 -24.50
CA PRO A 9 12.35 -11.47 -25.96
C PRO A 9 13.61 -11.98 -26.66
N THR A 10 14.76 -11.97 -25.97
CA THR A 10 16.03 -12.48 -26.53
C THR A 10 16.30 -13.94 -26.14
N GLY A 11 15.39 -14.58 -25.41
CA GLY A 11 15.54 -15.95 -24.93
C GLY A 11 16.51 -16.11 -23.75
N ASN A 12 16.95 -15.01 -23.13
CA ASN A 12 17.88 -15.01 -22.00
C ASN A 12 17.20 -14.70 -20.65
N GLY A 13 15.89 -14.52 -20.63
CA GLY A 13 15.13 -14.27 -19.43
C GLY A 13 14.87 -15.54 -18.61
N PRO A 14 14.48 -15.41 -17.33
CA PRO A 14 14.05 -16.56 -16.54
C PRO A 14 12.68 -17.07 -17.01
N ASP A 15 12.41 -18.37 -16.78
CA ASP A 15 11.12 -18.98 -17.09
C ASP A 15 10.00 -18.51 -16.17
N LEU A 16 10.34 -18.09 -14.95
CA LEU A 16 9.39 -17.61 -13.95
C LEU A 16 9.92 -16.36 -13.26
N ILE A 17 9.01 -15.45 -12.95
CA ILE A 17 9.32 -14.25 -12.17
C ILE A 17 8.24 -14.00 -11.11
N VAL A 18 8.65 -13.48 -9.97
CA VAL A 18 7.73 -13.02 -8.93
C VAL A 18 7.65 -11.51 -8.96
N MET A 19 6.46 -10.98 -9.14
CA MET A 19 6.19 -9.54 -9.11
C MET A 19 4.76 -9.27 -8.61
N ALA A 20 4.50 -8.04 -8.21
CA ALA A 20 3.16 -7.58 -7.88
C ALA A 20 2.29 -7.45 -9.14
N HIS A 21 1.00 -7.63 -8.97
CA HIS A 21 -0.01 -7.62 -10.03
C HIS A 21 -0.12 -6.29 -10.80
N ASP A 22 0.30 -5.17 -10.21
CA ASP A 22 0.26 -3.84 -10.84
C ASP A 22 1.12 -3.75 -12.12
N LYS A 23 2.03 -4.70 -12.31
CA LYS A 23 2.87 -4.82 -13.52
C LYS A 23 2.20 -5.60 -14.66
N LEU A 24 1.14 -6.35 -14.35
CA LEU A 24 0.53 -7.31 -15.29
C LEU A 24 0.19 -6.68 -16.64
N GLY A 25 -0.51 -5.55 -16.66
CA GLY A 25 -0.90 -4.90 -17.91
C GLY A 25 0.30 -4.54 -18.80
N ALA A 26 1.38 -4.03 -18.21
CA ALA A 26 2.60 -3.70 -18.94
C ALA A 26 3.33 -4.95 -19.44
N LEU A 27 3.39 -6.02 -18.64
CA LEU A 27 4.04 -7.26 -19.04
C LEU A 27 3.30 -7.94 -20.19
N VAL A 28 1.96 -7.96 -20.15
CA VAL A 28 1.15 -8.49 -21.26
C VAL A 28 1.31 -7.64 -22.52
N ALA A 29 1.27 -6.31 -22.40
CA ALA A 29 1.46 -5.40 -23.54
C ALA A 29 2.84 -5.55 -24.21
N ASN A 30 3.86 -5.91 -23.46
CA ASN A 30 5.20 -6.20 -23.97
C ASN A 30 5.39 -7.65 -24.46
N GLY A 31 4.39 -8.51 -24.30
CA GLY A 31 4.44 -9.91 -24.74
C GLY A 31 5.49 -10.76 -24.00
N VAL A 32 5.78 -10.43 -22.75
CA VAL A 32 6.84 -11.09 -21.95
C VAL A 32 6.30 -12.04 -20.89
N VAL A 33 5.00 -12.24 -20.84
CA VAL A 33 4.34 -13.22 -19.94
C VAL A 33 3.30 -14.00 -20.72
N ALA A 34 3.11 -15.26 -20.36
CA ALA A 34 2.16 -16.17 -20.98
C ALA A 34 0.89 -16.33 -20.10
N PRO A 35 -0.28 -16.62 -20.71
CA PRO A 35 -1.45 -17.03 -19.96
C PRO A 35 -1.19 -18.29 -19.13
N VAL A 36 -1.68 -18.30 -17.90
CA VAL A 36 -1.61 -19.45 -16.98
C VAL A 36 -3.02 -19.86 -16.60
N ASP A 37 -3.38 -21.11 -16.88
CA ASP A 37 -4.66 -21.66 -16.45
C ASP A 37 -4.57 -22.13 -14.99
N LEU A 38 -5.37 -21.54 -14.11
CA LEU A 38 -5.44 -21.93 -12.71
C LEU A 38 -6.25 -23.22 -12.50
N GLY A 39 -7.01 -23.67 -13.51
CA GLY A 39 -7.81 -24.91 -13.43
C GLY A 39 -8.72 -24.95 -12.20
N GLU A 40 -8.84 -26.13 -11.59
CA GLU A 40 -9.65 -26.32 -10.38
C GLU A 40 -9.12 -25.54 -9.16
N ALA A 41 -7.82 -25.24 -9.13
CA ALA A 41 -7.21 -24.47 -8.04
C ALA A 41 -7.73 -23.04 -7.96
N LYS A 42 -8.34 -22.50 -9.02
CA LYS A 42 -8.92 -21.16 -9.04
C LYS A 42 -9.87 -20.91 -7.87
N SER A 43 -10.66 -21.91 -7.49
CA SER A 43 -11.63 -21.84 -6.39
C SER A 43 -10.99 -21.78 -4.99
N GLN A 44 -9.69 -22.06 -4.88
CA GLN A 44 -8.95 -22.03 -3.61
C GLN A 44 -8.36 -20.62 -3.32
N PHE A 45 -8.33 -19.74 -4.31
CA PHE A 45 -7.87 -18.38 -4.14
C PHE A 45 -9.04 -17.44 -3.80
N SER A 46 -8.74 -16.36 -3.08
CA SER A 46 -9.73 -15.31 -2.84
C SER A 46 -10.09 -14.58 -4.14
N ASP A 47 -11.31 -14.06 -4.23
CA ASP A 47 -11.79 -13.36 -5.42
C ASP A 47 -10.89 -12.20 -5.82
N VAL A 48 -10.36 -11.46 -4.83
CA VAL A 48 -9.45 -10.34 -5.09
C VAL A 48 -8.14 -10.81 -5.72
N ALA A 49 -7.63 -11.97 -5.30
CA ALA A 49 -6.42 -12.55 -5.89
C ALA A 49 -6.65 -13.01 -7.32
N VAL A 50 -7.78 -13.67 -7.59
CA VAL A 50 -8.16 -14.09 -8.94
C VAL A 50 -8.36 -12.88 -9.86
N LYS A 51 -9.03 -11.84 -9.36
CA LYS A 51 -9.23 -10.60 -10.12
C LYS A 51 -7.88 -9.93 -10.46
N ALA A 52 -6.95 -9.89 -9.52
CA ALA A 52 -5.64 -9.28 -9.70
C ALA A 52 -4.75 -9.98 -10.75
N VAL A 53 -4.88 -11.30 -10.91
CA VAL A 53 -4.11 -12.07 -11.91
C VAL A 53 -4.82 -12.16 -13.28
N THR A 54 -6.00 -11.55 -13.39
CA THR A 54 -6.82 -11.57 -14.61
C THR A 54 -6.68 -10.26 -15.38
N TYR A 55 -6.35 -10.34 -16.65
CA TYR A 55 -6.26 -9.23 -17.58
C TYR A 55 -6.92 -9.58 -18.90
N ASN A 56 -7.84 -8.74 -19.39
CA ASN A 56 -8.62 -9.00 -20.60
C ASN A 56 -9.28 -10.41 -20.63
N GLY A 57 -9.81 -10.84 -19.50
CA GLY A 57 -10.52 -12.13 -19.36
C GLY A 57 -9.63 -13.36 -19.26
N GLN A 58 -8.31 -13.23 -19.29
CA GLN A 58 -7.34 -14.32 -19.12
C GLN A 58 -6.52 -14.15 -17.84
N THR A 59 -6.17 -15.27 -17.20
CA THR A 59 -5.24 -15.31 -16.07
C THR A 59 -3.80 -15.45 -16.57
N TYR A 60 -2.87 -14.70 -15.95
CA TYR A 60 -1.47 -14.63 -16.36
C TYR A 60 -0.48 -15.00 -15.26
N GLY A 61 -0.95 -15.54 -14.17
CA GLY A 61 -0.06 -15.97 -13.11
C GLY A 61 -0.76 -16.64 -11.95
N VAL A 62 0.03 -17.20 -11.05
CA VAL A 62 -0.44 -17.87 -9.84
C VAL A 62 -0.24 -16.95 -8.65
N PRO A 63 -1.31 -16.46 -8.00
CA PRO A 63 -1.18 -15.60 -6.83
C PRO A 63 -0.71 -16.43 -5.63
N TYR A 64 0.15 -15.86 -4.77
CA TYR A 64 0.59 -16.54 -3.55
C TYR A 64 0.46 -15.67 -2.29
N ALA A 65 0.35 -14.36 -2.43
CA ALA A 65 0.15 -13.45 -1.29
C ALA A 65 -0.76 -12.28 -1.66
N VAL A 66 -1.63 -11.93 -0.71
CA VAL A 66 -2.44 -10.70 -0.75
C VAL A 66 -2.01 -9.85 0.42
N GLU A 67 -1.65 -8.61 0.16
CA GLU A 67 -1.12 -7.69 1.16
C GLU A 67 -1.67 -6.28 1.00
N SER A 68 -1.60 -5.49 2.07
CA SER A 68 -1.84 -4.05 2.07
C SER A 68 -1.05 -3.39 3.17
N VAL A 69 -0.91 -2.07 3.11
CA VAL A 69 -0.46 -1.30 4.26
C VAL A 69 -1.56 -1.22 5.31
N ALA A 70 -1.16 -1.11 6.58
CA ALA A 70 -2.04 -0.97 7.73
C ALA A 70 -1.44 0.02 8.73
N LEU A 71 -2.23 0.48 9.69
CA LEU A 71 -1.71 1.17 10.84
C LEU A 71 -1.04 0.16 11.76
N VAL A 72 0.21 0.40 12.11
CA VAL A 72 0.96 -0.40 13.10
C VAL A 72 1.19 0.45 14.33
N ARG A 73 0.72 -0.05 15.48
CA ARG A 73 0.84 0.59 16.79
C ARG A 73 1.98 -0.06 17.58
N ASN A 74 2.75 0.77 18.27
CA ASN A 74 3.70 0.31 19.30
C ASN A 74 2.97 0.17 20.63
N ASP A 75 2.68 -1.07 21.03
CA ASP A 75 1.89 -1.38 22.23
C ASP A 75 2.62 -1.06 23.54
N ALA A 76 3.92 -0.76 23.48
CA ALA A 76 4.68 -0.27 24.64
C ALA A 76 4.42 1.22 24.93
N LEU A 77 3.96 1.98 23.93
CA LEU A 77 3.73 3.42 24.05
C LEU A 77 2.25 3.77 24.23
N THR A 78 1.35 3.01 23.62
CA THR A 78 -0.09 3.22 23.74
C THR A 78 -0.86 1.94 23.45
N THR A 79 -2.10 1.86 23.94
CA THR A 79 -3.05 0.78 23.65
C THR A 79 -4.30 1.28 22.90
N ASP A 80 -4.33 2.56 22.55
CA ASP A 80 -5.48 3.16 21.87
C ASP A 80 -5.65 2.61 20.46
N THR A 81 -6.90 2.56 20.02
CA THR A 81 -7.29 2.14 18.66
C THR A 81 -7.99 3.29 17.96
N PRO A 82 -7.23 4.21 17.35
CA PRO A 82 -7.80 5.41 16.73
C PRO A 82 -8.65 5.04 15.50
N THR A 83 -9.80 5.68 15.38
CA THR A 83 -10.71 5.52 14.24
C THR A 83 -10.68 6.70 13.28
N THR A 84 -10.13 7.83 13.72
CA THR A 84 -9.88 9.01 12.91
C THR A 84 -8.41 9.38 12.96
N TYR A 85 -7.95 10.15 11.96
CA TYR A 85 -6.58 10.66 11.96
C TYR A 85 -6.31 11.60 13.14
N ASP A 86 -7.28 12.40 13.52
CA ASP A 86 -7.15 13.32 14.67
C ASP A 86 -6.98 12.54 15.99
N ASP A 87 -7.73 11.44 16.17
CA ASP A 87 -7.56 10.55 17.32
C ASP A 87 -6.16 9.91 17.31
N LEU A 88 -5.67 9.50 16.13
CA LEU A 88 -4.33 8.93 15.98
C LEU A 88 -3.26 9.91 16.44
N ILE A 89 -3.31 11.15 15.96
CA ILE A 89 -2.34 12.17 16.34
C ILE A 89 -2.47 12.53 17.83
N SER A 90 -3.68 12.63 18.35
CA SER A 90 -3.94 12.93 19.77
C SER A 90 -3.40 11.84 20.69
N SER A 91 -3.70 10.58 20.39
CA SER A 91 -3.16 9.42 21.13
C SER A 91 -1.64 9.33 21.02
N GLY A 92 -1.09 9.54 19.82
CA GLY A 92 0.35 9.55 19.62
C GLY A 92 1.06 10.63 20.43
N LYS A 93 0.52 11.84 20.51
CA LYS A 93 1.03 12.91 21.36
C LYS A 93 0.94 12.57 22.85
N ALA A 94 -0.17 11.99 23.27
CA ALA A 94 -0.39 11.58 24.67
C ALA A 94 0.58 10.49 25.11
N SER A 95 1.10 9.67 24.21
CA SER A 95 2.10 8.63 24.49
C SER A 95 3.47 9.18 24.90
N GLY A 96 3.76 10.45 24.63
CA GLY A 96 5.06 11.07 24.87
C GLY A 96 6.16 10.66 23.89
N ALA A 97 5.83 9.94 22.83
CA ALA A 97 6.79 9.54 21.80
C ALA A 97 7.35 10.77 21.04
N GLU A 98 8.59 10.67 20.54
CA GLU A 98 9.22 11.69 19.70
C GLU A 98 8.36 11.97 18.45
N TYR A 99 7.82 10.91 17.86
CA TYR A 99 6.90 10.96 16.74
C TYR A 99 5.53 10.42 17.18
N PRO A 100 4.49 11.24 17.27
CA PRO A 100 3.12 10.74 17.49
C PRO A 100 2.69 9.75 16.41
N PHE A 101 3.13 10.04 15.18
CA PHE A 101 2.93 9.22 13.99
C PHE A 101 4.11 9.43 13.05
N ILE A 102 4.62 8.36 12.47
CA ILE A 102 5.66 8.41 11.46
C ILE A 102 5.22 7.65 10.21
N ILE A 103 5.45 8.23 9.05
CA ILE A 103 5.16 7.61 7.75
C ILE A 103 6.26 7.99 6.76
N GLN A 104 6.68 7.04 5.96
CA GLN A 104 7.64 7.32 4.89
C GLN A 104 7.01 8.21 3.82
N MET A 105 7.80 9.14 3.32
CA MET A 105 7.44 10.01 2.21
C MET A 105 8.57 10.07 1.17
N GLY A 106 9.81 10.41 1.60
CA GLY A 106 10.94 10.59 0.70
C GLY A 106 10.79 11.84 -0.17
N ASP A 107 11.83 12.14 -0.92
CA ASP A 107 11.95 13.34 -1.76
C ASP A 107 10.99 13.35 -2.97
N LYS A 108 10.57 12.17 -3.42
CA LYS A 108 9.64 11.97 -4.56
C LYS A 108 8.19 11.81 -4.15
N GLY A 109 7.90 11.83 -2.83
CA GLY A 109 6.60 11.44 -2.30
C GLY A 109 6.40 9.92 -2.29
N ASP A 110 5.39 9.47 -1.55
CA ASP A 110 5.03 8.06 -1.44
C ASP A 110 3.51 7.87 -1.58
N PRO A 111 2.98 7.88 -2.80
CA PRO A 111 1.55 7.75 -3.03
C PRO A 111 0.99 6.41 -2.54
N TYR A 112 1.80 5.35 -2.44
CA TYR A 112 1.35 4.04 -1.99
C TYR A 112 0.98 4.03 -0.50
N HIS A 113 1.85 4.57 0.38
CA HIS A 113 1.59 4.61 1.82
C HIS A 113 0.52 5.65 2.19
N PHE A 114 0.38 6.72 1.40
CA PHE A 114 -0.62 7.76 1.62
C PHE A 114 -1.99 7.46 1.00
N TYR A 115 -2.10 6.43 0.16
CA TYR A 115 -3.32 6.16 -0.61
C TYR A 115 -4.56 5.95 0.26
N ALA A 116 -4.42 5.26 1.40
CA ALA A 116 -5.52 5.07 2.32
C ALA A 116 -6.09 6.40 2.84
N PHE A 117 -5.24 7.37 3.13
CA PHE A 117 -5.68 8.71 3.51
C PHE A 117 -6.33 9.44 2.32
N GLN A 118 -5.75 9.34 1.12
CA GLN A 118 -6.30 9.95 -0.10
C GLN A 118 -7.71 9.44 -0.39
N THR A 119 -7.94 8.14 -0.30
CA THR A 119 -9.28 7.55 -0.53
C THR A 119 -10.29 7.99 0.51
N SER A 120 -9.86 8.30 1.74
CA SER A 120 -10.77 8.81 2.78
C SER A 120 -11.37 10.19 2.46
N PHE A 121 -10.79 10.93 1.51
CA PHE A 121 -11.35 12.16 0.92
C PHE A 121 -12.20 11.89 -0.32
N GLY A 122 -12.45 10.62 -0.68
CA GLY A 122 -13.19 10.27 -1.88
C GLY A 122 -12.41 10.53 -3.18
N ALA A 123 -11.08 10.43 -3.13
CA ALA A 123 -10.18 10.72 -4.24
C ALA A 123 -9.36 9.48 -4.68
N PRO A 124 -9.99 8.37 -5.12
CA PRO A 124 -9.24 7.28 -5.75
C PRO A 124 -8.54 7.80 -7.02
N VAL A 125 -7.50 7.10 -7.50
CA VAL A 125 -6.76 7.55 -8.69
C VAL A 125 -7.66 7.56 -9.91
N PHE A 126 -8.38 6.45 -10.16
CA PHE A 126 -9.27 6.29 -11.31
C PHE A 126 -10.72 6.05 -10.87
N LYS A 127 -11.65 6.43 -11.71
CA LYS A 127 -13.06 6.06 -11.55
C LYS A 127 -13.25 4.57 -11.86
N THR A 128 -14.29 4.00 -11.26
CA THR A 128 -14.76 2.65 -11.59
C THR A 128 -16.06 2.72 -12.39
N ASN A 129 -16.28 1.74 -13.25
CA ASN A 129 -17.56 1.54 -13.96
C ASN A 129 -18.60 0.85 -13.03
N SER A 130 -19.78 0.57 -13.56
CA SER A 130 -20.87 -0.11 -12.83
C SER A 130 -20.53 -1.54 -12.40
N GLU A 131 -19.51 -2.16 -13.00
CA GLU A 131 -19.03 -3.50 -12.68
C GLU A 131 -17.87 -3.48 -11.67
N GLY A 132 -17.46 -2.27 -11.23
CA GLY A 132 -16.36 -2.08 -10.29
C GLY A 132 -14.97 -2.21 -10.92
N GLU A 133 -14.87 -2.09 -12.25
CA GLU A 133 -13.60 -2.11 -12.96
C GLU A 133 -13.07 -0.68 -13.15
N TYR A 134 -11.75 -0.53 -13.11
CA TYR A 134 -11.11 0.77 -13.34
C TYR A 134 -11.29 1.25 -14.77
N THR A 135 -11.56 2.54 -14.91
CA THR A 135 -11.61 3.25 -16.19
C THR A 135 -10.32 4.06 -16.40
N ALA A 136 -10.17 4.67 -17.57
CA ALA A 136 -9.07 5.61 -17.83
C ALA A 136 -9.36 7.04 -17.30
N GLU A 137 -10.53 7.26 -16.68
CA GLU A 137 -10.88 8.57 -16.14
C GLU A 137 -10.27 8.78 -14.74
N LEU A 138 -9.57 9.90 -14.56
CA LEU A 138 -9.06 10.30 -13.26
C LEU A 138 -10.21 10.71 -12.34
N ALA A 139 -10.17 10.19 -11.09
CA ALA A 139 -11.10 10.59 -10.03
C ALA A 139 -10.43 11.56 -9.03
N MET A 140 -9.11 11.50 -8.89
CA MET A 140 -8.34 12.34 -7.96
C MET A 140 -8.28 13.83 -8.34
N ASN A 141 -8.73 14.23 -9.52
CA ASN A 141 -8.72 15.62 -9.98
C ASN A 141 -9.96 16.44 -9.54
N GLY A 142 -10.83 15.86 -8.71
CA GLY A 142 -12.02 16.50 -8.16
C GLY A 142 -11.77 17.23 -6.83
N SER A 143 -12.87 17.63 -6.15
CA SER A 143 -12.82 18.29 -4.85
C SER A 143 -12.11 17.48 -3.78
N GLY A 144 -12.35 16.16 -3.73
CA GLY A 144 -11.69 15.25 -2.79
C GLY A 144 -10.16 15.24 -2.95
N GLY A 145 -9.64 15.29 -4.18
CA GLY A 145 -8.21 15.42 -4.43
C GLY A 145 -7.63 16.75 -3.95
N THR A 146 -8.39 17.83 -4.13
CA THR A 146 -8.00 19.15 -3.58
C THR A 146 -7.99 19.15 -2.06
N GLU A 147 -9.01 18.55 -1.42
CA GLU A 147 -9.08 18.41 0.03
C GLU A 147 -7.94 17.57 0.59
N PHE A 148 -7.62 16.45 -0.06
CA PHE A 148 -6.46 15.63 0.30
C PHE A 148 -5.14 16.41 0.18
N ALA A 149 -4.94 17.15 -0.91
CA ALA A 149 -3.73 17.96 -1.10
C ALA A 149 -3.58 19.03 -0.02
N ASN A 150 -4.67 19.71 0.34
CA ASN A 150 -4.69 20.69 1.42
C ASN A 150 -4.40 20.04 2.78
N TRP A 151 -5.01 18.89 3.05
CA TRP A 151 -4.73 18.12 4.26
C TRP A 151 -3.25 17.72 4.33
N LEU A 152 -2.70 17.15 3.25
CA LEU A 152 -1.29 16.72 3.22
C LEU A 152 -0.34 17.89 3.44
N LYS A 153 -0.64 19.04 2.82
CA LYS A 153 0.12 20.27 3.06
C LYS A 153 0.06 20.68 4.52
N ALA A 154 -1.12 20.66 5.15
CA ALA A 154 -1.28 20.99 6.56
C ALA A 154 -0.50 20.05 7.48
N GLN A 155 -0.40 18.74 7.15
CA GLN A 155 0.43 17.81 7.90
C GLN A 155 1.93 18.12 7.74
N GLY A 156 2.36 18.57 6.56
CA GLY A 156 3.73 19.05 6.34
C GLY A 156 4.02 20.31 7.14
N ASP A 157 3.13 21.30 7.10
CA ASP A 157 3.26 22.55 7.87
C ASP A 157 3.29 22.31 9.39
N ALA A 158 2.57 21.27 9.86
CA ALA A 158 2.56 20.84 11.26
C ALA A 158 3.77 19.97 11.65
N GLY A 159 4.65 19.63 10.71
CA GLY A 159 5.83 18.81 10.94
C GLY A 159 5.53 17.32 11.20
N ILE A 160 4.32 16.86 10.92
CA ILE A 160 3.92 15.45 11.07
C ILE A 160 4.43 14.59 9.92
N VAL A 161 4.40 15.12 8.69
CA VAL A 161 4.98 14.46 7.50
C VAL A 161 6.12 15.29 6.94
N SER A 162 7.13 14.63 6.40
CA SER A 162 8.29 15.31 5.85
C SER A 162 8.92 14.51 4.71
N PRO A 163 9.34 15.16 3.61
CA PRO A 163 10.12 14.52 2.55
C PRO A 163 11.45 13.93 3.03
N SER A 164 11.97 14.38 4.17
CA SER A 164 13.19 13.84 4.77
C SER A 164 13.00 12.45 5.40
N ILE A 165 11.76 12.01 5.64
CA ILE A 165 11.47 10.68 6.20
C ILE A 165 11.42 9.66 5.07
N THR A 166 12.53 8.97 4.87
CA THR A 166 12.61 7.83 3.94
C THR A 166 12.03 6.57 4.57
N GLY A 167 11.84 5.50 3.79
CA GLY A 167 11.39 4.20 4.29
C GLY A 167 12.31 3.63 5.38
N ASP A 168 13.62 3.76 5.18
CA ASP A 168 14.62 3.29 6.17
C ASP A 168 14.56 4.11 7.46
N ILE A 169 14.42 5.42 7.36
CA ILE A 169 14.29 6.30 8.53
C ILE A 169 13.00 5.98 9.30
N ALA A 170 11.86 5.87 8.62
CA ALA A 170 10.59 5.55 9.26
C ALA A 170 10.66 4.20 9.97
N LYS A 171 11.19 3.18 9.31
CA LYS A 171 11.40 1.85 9.87
C LYS A 171 12.31 1.88 11.10
N GLN A 172 13.46 2.55 11.00
CA GLN A 172 14.43 2.59 12.09
C GLN A 172 13.88 3.35 13.30
N LYS A 173 13.27 4.53 13.10
CA LYS A 173 12.63 5.30 14.18
C LYS A 173 11.53 4.50 14.90
N PHE A 174 10.76 3.71 14.17
CA PHE A 174 9.76 2.84 14.79
C PHE A 174 10.42 1.71 15.58
N LEU A 175 11.48 1.06 15.05
CA LEU A 175 12.28 0.04 15.75
C LEU A 175 12.93 0.58 17.03
N ASP A 176 13.39 1.82 17.02
CA ASP A 176 13.99 2.49 18.19
C ASP A 176 12.94 2.83 19.27
N GLY A 177 11.66 2.56 19.03
CA GLY A 177 10.57 2.93 19.93
C GLY A 177 10.27 4.42 19.96
N ALA A 178 10.77 5.20 19.00
CA ALA A 178 10.60 6.64 18.94
C ALA A 178 9.23 7.08 18.40
N ALA A 179 8.44 6.17 17.81
CA ALA A 179 7.14 6.48 17.25
C ALA A 179 6.02 5.61 17.84
N ALA A 180 4.86 6.23 18.11
CA ALA A 180 3.69 5.54 18.63
C ALA A 180 2.97 4.73 17.55
N TYR A 181 2.89 5.30 16.34
CA TYR A 181 2.20 4.70 15.20
C TYR A 181 3.00 4.87 13.90
N THR A 182 2.84 3.93 12.99
CA THR A 182 3.30 4.04 11.60
C THR A 182 2.31 3.39 10.64
N VAL A 183 2.28 3.81 9.39
CA VAL A 183 1.61 3.09 8.31
C VAL A 183 2.67 2.35 7.50
N THR A 184 2.54 1.02 7.45
CA THR A 184 3.48 0.17 6.70
C THR A 184 2.85 -1.19 6.38
N GLY A 185 3.55 -2.00 5.60
CA GLY A 185 3.09 -3.33 5.20
C GLY A 185 3.71 -4.48 6.01
N PRO A 186 3.32 -5.72 5.69
CA PRO A 186 3.79 -6.92 6.39
C PRO A 186 5.30 -7.10 6.36
N TRP A 187 5.98 -6.56 5.34
CA TRP A 187 7.44 -6.62 5.22
C TRP A 187 8.21 -5.99 6.39
N ASN A 188 7.65 -4.97 7.06
CA ASN A 188 8.25 -4.36 8.22
C ASN A 188 7.73 -4.95 9.54
N VAL A 189 6.48 -5.42 9.59
CA VAL A 189 5.87 -6.00 10.81
C VAL A 189 6.66 -7.22 11.30
N ALA A 190 7.13 -8.06 10.37
CA ALA A 190 7.98 -9.21 10.71
C ALA A 190 9.28 -8.77 11.39
N ALA A 191 9.93 -7.71 10.89
CA ALA A 191 11.15 -7.16 11.47
C ALA A 191 10.90 -6.55 12.87
N PHE A 192 9.79 -5.83 13.07
CA PHE A 192 9.41 -5.28 14.37
C PHE A 192 9.23 -6.37 15.42
N ARG A 193 8.52 -7.45 15.08
CA ARG A 193 8.32 -8.60 15.96
C ARG A 193 9.62 -9.34 16.26
N ALA A 194 10.49 -9.52 15.26
CA ALA A 194 11.80 -10.15 15.43
C ALA A 194 12.72 -9.34 16.35
N ALA A 195 12.57 -8.01 16.38
CA ALA A 195 13.24 -7.13 17.33
C ALA A 195 12.64 -7.15 18.76
N GLY A 196 11.63 -7.98 19.01
CA GLY A 196 10.98 -8.10 20.32
C GLY A 196 9.91 -7.05 20.60
N MET A 197 9.56 -6.21 19.63
CA MET A 197 8.49 -5.22 19.80
C MET A 197 7.12 -5.90 19.92
N LYS A 198 6.30 -5.41 20.82
CA LYS A 198 4.87 -5.71 20.85
C LYS A 198 4.16 -4.72 19.96
N VAL A 199 3.59 -5.20 18.86
CA VAL A 199 2.90 -4.38 17.88
C VAL A 199 1.53 -4.96 17.53
N SER A 200 0.55 -4.07 17.41
CA SER A 200 -0.79 -4.37 16.91
C SER A 200 -0.95 -3.80 15.50
N VAL A 201 -1.63 -4.56 14.63
CA VAL A 201 -1.99 -4.16 13.29
C VAL A 201 -3.46 -3.75 13.28
N LEU A 202 -3.74 -2.53 12.86
CA LEU A 202 -5.04 -1.88 12.94
C LEU A 202 -5.43 -1.35 11.55
N PRO A 203 -6.72 -1.13 11.28
CA PRO A 203 -7.13 -0.39 10.10
C PRO A 203 -6.50 1.02 10.06
N VAL A 204 -6.15 1.51 8.86
CA VAL A 204 -5.73 2.91 8.71
C VAL A 204 -6.94 3.80 9.00
N PRO A 205 -6.84 4.76 9.93
CA PRO A 205 -7.96 5.63 10.26
C PRO A 205 -8.22 6.64 9.15
N ALA A 206 -9.48 7.06 9.01
CA ALA A 206 -9.84 8.05 8.01
C ALA A 206 -9.30 9.45 8.39
N ALA A 207 -8.77 10.17 7.40
CA ALA A 207 -8.44 11.58 7.51
C ALA A 207 -9.53 12.48 6.91
N GLY A 208 -10.30 11.95 5.96
CA GLY A 208 -11.48 12.59 5.38
C GLY A 208 -12.78 11.98 5.92
N SER A 209 -13.87 12.19 5.20
CA SER A 209 -15.23 11.78 5.60
C SER A 209 -15.61 10.36 5.17
N GLN A 210 -14.76 9.67 4.41
CA GLN A 210 -14.98 8.31 3.92
C GLN A 210 -14.01 7.32 4.58
N ALA A 211 -14.32 6.03 4.47
CA ALA A 211 -13.40 4.99 4.95
C ALA A 211 -12.05 5.04 4.20
N ALA A 212 -10.97 4.88 4.93
CA ALA A 212 -9.64 4.75 4.36
C ALA A 212 -9.50 3.38 3.68
N GLN A 213 -9.11 3.37 2.40
CA GLN A 213 -8.97 2.17 1.59
C GLN A 213 -7.57 2.13 1.00
N PRO A 214 -6.64 1.35 1.59
CA PRO A 214 -5.31 1.17 1.03
C PRO A 214 -5.36 0.39 -0.28
N PHE A 215 -4.29 0.45 -1.07
CA PHE A 215 -4.10 -0.49 -2.17
C PHE A 215 -4.02 -1.93 -1.65
N VAL A 216 -4.63 -2.84 -2.39
CA VAL A 216 -4.38 -4.27 -2.25
C VAL A 216 -3.27 -4.67 -3.22
N GLY A 217 -2.19 -5.21 -2.69
CA GLY A 217 -1.10 -5.81 -3.46
C GLY A 217 -1.32 -7.32 -3.58
N VAL A 218 -1.16 -7.87 -4.76
CA VAL A 218 -1.15 -9.32 -4.97
C VAL A 218 0.18 -9.71 -5.58
N GLN A 219 0.96 -10.46 -4.83
CA GLN A 219 2.22 -11.02 -5.31
C GLN A 219 1.90 -12.33 -6.05
N MET A 220 2.49 -12.49 -7.22
CA MET A 220 2.19 -13.62 -8.09
C MET A 220 3.42 -14.12 -8.84
N PHE A 221 3.36 -15.39 -9.22
CA PHE A 221 4.32 -16.00 -10.16
C PHE A 221 3.82 -15.76 -11.56
N TYR A 222 4.63 -15.16 -12.40
CA TYR A 222 4.43 -15.04 -13.84
C TYR A 222 5.30 -16.05 -14.58
N GLN A 223 4.79 -16.55 -15.73
CA GLN A 223 5.50 -17.40 -16.65
C GLN A 223 5.74 -16.67 -17.98
#